data_9651c2e41bd7cdfba39903d1b5ea0085
#
_entry.id   9651c2e41bd7cdfba39903d1b5ea0085
#
_cell.length_a   1.000
_cell.length_b   1.000
_cell.length_c   1.000
_cell.angle_alpha   90.00
_cell.angle_beta   90.00
_cell.angle_gamma   90.00
#
_symmetry.space_group_name_H-M   'P 1'
#
loop_
_entity.id
_entity.type
_entity.pdbx_description
1 polymer ?
#
loop_
_entity_poly.entity_id
_entity_poly.type
_entity_poly.pdbx_seq_one_letter_code
_entity_poly.pdbx_strand_id
1 'polypeptide(L)'
;GWPLAGRLANASVFDQLIAPLLQESGRRVAVFMIDAVRYELGVELAKQLSSDHQVDIQVACAQLPTTTPIGMASLLPGAGSDLSLTRKDNKCTPQLGEQALNSVTQRMNVLQKRYGQRFAEMDLAKFARKNVKLDETIELLVLRSNEMDNDFETNPEAAPSLISRTFQKIRMAFHKLQGLGFQDAFIVTDHGF
;
A
#
# COMPACT_ATOMS: atom_id res chain seq x y z
N GLY A 1 3.68 5.87 -24.61
CA GLY A 1 2.78 5.20 -23.67
C GLY A 1 2.89 5.78 -22.26
N TRP A 2 2.02 5.38 -21.37
CA TRP A 2 2.04 5.74 -19.95
C TRP A 2 2.47 4.51 -19.12
N PRO A 3 3.34 4.65 -18.13
CA PRO A 3 4.17 5.85 -17.87
C PRO A 3 5.26 6.07 -18.92
N LEU A 4 5.89 7.25 -18.89
CA LEU A 4 7.04 7.53 -19.76
C LEU A 4 8.20 6.58 -19.42
N ALA A 5 8.98 6.23 -20.45
CA ALA A 5 10.14 5.36 -20.28
C ALA A 5 11.11 5.90 -19.22
N GLY A 6 11.61 5.01 -18.35
CA GLY A 6 12.51 5.35 -17.25
C GLY A 6 11.83 5.92 -16.01
N ARG A 7 10.49 5.97 -15.97
CA ARG A 7 9.73 6.33 -14.75
C ARG A 7 9.21 5.07 -14.07
N LEU A 8 9.28 5.06 -12.74
CA LEU A 8 8.68 3.99 -11.95
C LEU A 8 7.16 4.03 -12.11
N ALA A 9 6.55 2.90 -12.41
CA ALA A 9 5.10 2.72 -12.42
C ALA A 9 4.63 2.10 -11.11
N ASN A 10 3.45 2.45 -10.62
CA ASN A 10 2.84 1.75 -9.48
C ASN A 10 2.81 0.24 -9.69
N ALA A 11 2.50 -0.21 -10.91
CA ALA A 11 2.48 -1.63 -11.27
C ALA A 11 3.84 -2.35 -11.14
N SER A 12 4.93 -1.61 -11.05
CA SER A 12 6.28 -2.16 -10.90
C SER A 12 6.80 -2.09 -9.46
N VAL A 13 6.16 -1.32 -8.58
CA VAL A 13 6.66 -1.05 -7.22
C VAL A 13 6.84 -2.35 -6.43
N PHE A 14 5.83 -3.22 -6.44
CA PHE A 14 5.91 -4.45 -5.65
C PHE A 14 7.06 -5.35 -6.10
N ASP A 15 7.12 -5.63 -7.40
CA ASP A 15 8.09 -6.58 -7.94
C ASP A 15 9.52 -6.03 -7.97
N GLN A 16 9.69 -4.71 -8.12
CA GLN A 16 11.03 -4.10 -8.17
C GLN A 16 11.60 -3.76 -6.79
N LEU A 17 10.76 -3.34 -5.83
CA LEU A 17 11.24 -2.80 -4.56
C LEU A 17 10.93 -3.71 -3.36
N ILE A 18 9.78 -4.39 -3.34
CA ILE A 18 9.31 -5.16 -2.19
C ILE A 18 9.68 -6.64 -2.33
N ALA A 19 9.37 -7.25 -3.47
CA ALA A 19 9.58 -8.67 -3.68
C ALA A 19 11.04 -9.13 -3.52
N PRO A 20 12.07 -8.37 -3.92
CA PRO A 20 13.47 -8.76 -3.71
C PRO A 20 13.82 -8.92 -2.23
N LEU A 21 13.31 -8.04 -1.35
CA LEU A 21 13.56 -8.12 0.09
C LEU A 21 12.93 -9.36 0.72
N LEU A 22 11.76 -9.76 0.23
CA LEU A 22 11.05 -10.96 0.70
C LEU A 22 11.69 -12.29 0.22
N GLN A 23 12.72 -12.22 -0.63
CA GLN A 23 13.56 -13.38 -1.00
C GLN A 23 14.71 -13.59 -0.02
N GLU A 24 15.07 -12.57 0.76
CA GLU A 24 16.07 -12.68 1.80
C GLU A 24 15.50 -13.46 3.00
N SER A 25 16.21 -14.50 3.44
CA SER A 25 15.73 -15.35 4.54
C SER A 25 15.57 -14.56 5.84
N GLY A 26 14.40 -14.65 6.45
CA GLY A 26 14.07 -13.98 7.71
C GLY A 26 13.82 -12.48 7.60
N ARG A 27 13.82 -11.91 6.39
CA ARG A 27 13.47 -10.49 6.17
C ARG A 27 11.98 -10.28 6.36
N ARG A 28 11.61 -9.33 7.19
CA ARG A 28 10.21 -8.97 7.47
C ARG A 28 9.92 -7.58 6.93
N VAL A 29 8.92 -7.49 6.06
CA VAL A 29 8.56 -6.26 5.35
C VAL A 29 7.11 -5.89 5.66
N ALA A 30 6.87 -4.64 6.03
CA ALA A 30 5.54 -4.08 6.15
C ALA A 30 5.20 -3.19 4.94
N VAL A 31 3.99 -3.32 4.42
CA VAL A 31 3.50 -2.49 3.31
C VAL A 31 2.22 -1.78 3.74
N PHE A 32 2.30 -0.45 3.84
CA PHE A 32 1.16 0.40 4.09
C PHE A 32 0.51 0.75 2.75
N MET A 33 -0.66 0.19 2.48
CA MET A 33 -1.49 0.55 1.33
C MET A 33 -2.50 1.60 1.76
N ILE A 34 -2.20 2.87 1.50
CA ILE A 34 -2.98 4.02 1.94
C ILE A 34 -3.65 4.65 0.72
N ASP A 35 -4.97 4.77 0.77
CA ASP A 35 -5.78 5.32 -0.31
C ASP A 35 -5.60 6.85 -0.41
N ALA A 36 -5.47 7.35 -1.64
CA ALA A 36 -5.49 8.76 -2.02
C ALA A 36 -4.47 9.68 -1.31
N VAL A 37 -3.26 9.18 -1.01
CA VAL A 37 -2.19 10.03 -0.45
C VAL A 37 -1.51 10.82 -1.57
N ARG A 38 -1.68 12.14 -1.56
CA ARG A 38 -0.94 13.03 -2.47
C ARG A 38 0.56 13.00 -2.21
N TYR A 39 1.33 13.24 -3.25
CA TYR A 39 2.79 13.29 -3.17
C TYR A 39 3.30 14.28 -2.09
N GLU A 40 2.69 15.46 -2.00
CA GLU A 40 3.05 16.49 -1.02
C GLU A 40 2.84 16.00 0.42
N LEU A 41 1.79 15.22 0.67
CA LEU A 41 1.54 14.59 1.96
C LEU A 41 2.56 13.48 2.24
N GLY A 42 2.99 12.75 1.22
CA GLY A 42 4.08 11.79 1.30
C GLY A 42 5.40 12.45 1.70
N VAL A 43 5.72 13.61 1.10
CA VAL A 43 6.91 14.40 1.46
C VAL A 43 6.85 14.88 2.91
N GLU A 44 5.70 15.37 3.36
CA GLU A 44 5.54 15.81 4.75
C GLU A 44 5.64 14.65 5.74
N LEU A 45 5.04 13.51 5.43
CA LEU A 45 5.16 12.30 6.24
C LEU A 45 6.60 11.80 6.30
N ALA A 46 7.32 11.82 5.18
CA ALA A 46 8.73 11.45 5.12
C ALA A 46 9.60 12.32 6.04
N LYS A 47 9.36 13.66 6.07
CA LYS A 47 10.04 14.55 7.00
C LYS A 47 9.78 14.18 8.46
N GLN A 48 8.52 13.85 8.80
CA GLN A 48 8.18 13.46 10.17
C GLN A 48 8.79 12.11 10.58
N LEU A 49 8.92 11.17 9.65
CA LEU A 49 9.53 9.87 9.91
C LEU A 49 11.07 9.92 9.96
N SER A 50 11.69 10.86 9.24
CA SER A 50 13.15 10.96 9.13
C SER A 50 13.86 11.36 10.43
N SER A 51 13.13 11.77 11.48
CA SER A 51 13.70 11.97 12.80
C SER A 51 14.17 10.67 13.46
N ASP A 52 13.50 9.56 13.18
CA ASP A 52 13.68 8.29 13.86
C ASP A 52 14.04 7.13 12.92
N HIS A 53 13.90 7.35 11.60
CA HIS A 53 14.09 6.33 10.57
C HIS A 53 14.89 6.86 9.39
N GLN A 54 15.61 5.97 8.70
CA GLN A 54 16.13 6.26 7.37
C GLN A 54 14.98 6.19 6.37
N VAL A 55 14.71 7.30 5.69
CA VAL A 55 13.56 7.43 4.78
C VAL A 55 14.07 7.79 3.38
N ASP A 56 13.59 7.05 2.37
CA ASP A 56 13.72 7.37 0.96
C ASP A 56 12.32 7.60 0.38
N ILE A 57 12.17 8.60 -0.50
CA ILE A 57 10.91 8.91 -1.17
C ILE A 57 11.11 8.84 -2.68
N GLN A 58 10.27 8.05 -3.33
CA GLN A 58 10.32 7.86 -4.77
C GLN A 58 8.96 8.20 -5.40
N VAL A 59 9.03 8.83 -6.58
CA VAL A 59 7.83 9.14 -7.37
C VAL A 59 7.52 7.95 -8.26
N ALA A 60 6.32 7.39 -8.09
CA ALA A 60 5.77 6.39 -8.99
C ALA A 60 4.56 6.96 -9.77
N CYS A 61 4.44 6.59 -11.04
CA CYS A 61 3.30 6.97 -11.86
C CYS A 61 2.10 6.08 -11.57
N ALA A 62 0.98 6.67 -11.19
CA ALA A 62 -0.26 5.94 -10.94
C ALA A 62 -0.77 5.20 -12.18
N GLN A 63 -1.46 4.09 -11.98
CA GLN A 63 -2.12 3.34 -13.05
C GLN A 63 -3.34 4.11 -13.55
N LEU A 64 -3.49 4.20 -14.86
CA LEU A 64 -4.68 4.80 -15.49
C LEU A 64 -5.76 3.73 -15.78
N PRO A 65 -7.06 4.10 -15.64
CA PRO A 65 -7.59 5.28 -14.98
C PRO A 65 -7.32 5.30 -13.48
N THR A 66 -7.17 6.51 -12.91
CA THR A 66 -6.83 6.73 -11.50
C THR A 66 -8.05 6.54 -10.60
N THR A 67 -8.46 5.29 -10.43
CA THR A 67 -9.54 4.89 -9.51
C THR A 67 -9.03 3.89 -8.51
N THR A 68 -9.52 3.92 -7.28
CA THR A 68 -9.07 3.05 -6.18
C THR A 68 -9.01 1.56 -6.56
N PRO A 69 -10.02 0.94 -7.21
CA PRO A 69 -9.90 -0.47 -7.56
C PRO A 69 -8.72 -0.79 -8.48
N ILE A 70 -8.45 0.09 -9.45
CA ILE A 70 -7.39 -0.09 -10.45
C ILE A 70 -6.03 0.26 -9.86
N GLY A 71 -5.93 1.40 -9.17
CA GLY A 71 -4.72 1.84 -8.52
C GLY A 71 -4.24 0.84 -7.46
N MET A 72 -5.13 0.40 -6.57
CA MET A 72 -4.80 -0.62 -5.57
C MET A 72 -4.44 -1.99 -6.18
N ALA A 73 -5.06 -2.36 -7.30
CA ALA A 73 -4.70 -3.59 -8.02
C ALA A 73 -3.29 -3.49 -8.63
N SER A 74 -2.89 -2.29 -9.07
CA SER A 74 -1.55 -2.06 -9.63
C SER A 74 -0.42 -2.21 -8.62
N LEU A 75 -0.71 -2.12 -7.32
CA LEU A 75 0.28 -2.29 -6.24
C LEU A 75 0.53 -3.76 -5.85
N LEU A 76 -0.08 -4.70 -6.56
CA LEU A 76 0.06 -6.13 -6.28
C LEU A 76 1.23 -6.77 -7.05
N PRO A 77 1.77 -7.89 -6.54
CA PRO A 77 2.80 -8.63 -7.27
C PRO A 77 2.29 -9.13 -8.62
N GLY A 78 3.13 -9.00 -9.65
CA GLY A 78 2.81 -9.39 -11.02
C GLY A 78 2.01 -8.34 -11.80
N ALA A 79 1.64 -7.23 -11.17
CA ALA A 79 0.83 -6.21 -11.84
C ALA A 79 1.53 -5.58 -13.06
N GLY A 80 2.86 -5.49 -13.04
CA GLY A 80 3.64 -4.92 -14.15
C GLY A 80 3.54 -5.70 -15.45
N SER A 81 3.31 -7.03 -15.38
CA SER A 81 3.20 -7.91 -16.55
C SER A 81 1.76 -8.33 -16.88
N ASP A 82 0.95 -8.56 -15.84
CA ASP A 82 -0.29 -9.34 -15.98
C ASP A 82 -1.56 -8.57 -15.65
N LEU A 83 -1.43 -7.31 -15.18
CA LEU A 83 -2.59 -6.47 -14.91
C LEU A 83 -3.27 -6.06 -16.22
N SER A 84 -4.52 -6.42 -16.36
CA SER A 84 -5.38 -6.04 -17.47
C SER A 84 -6.67 -5.38 -16.98
N LEU A 85 -7.31 -4.63 -17.86
CA LEU A 85 -8.58 -3.98 -17.58
C LEU A 85 -9.65 -4.56 -18.50
N THR A 86 -10.73 -5.05 -17.91
CA THR A 86 -11.91 -5.48 -18.65
C THR A 86 -13.04 -4.46 -18.47
N ARG A 87 -13.80 -4.23 -19.52
CA ARG A 87 -14.97 -3.35 -19.47
C ARG A 87 -16.24 -4.20 -19.46
N LYS A 88 -17.01 -4.08 -18.38
CA LYS A 88 -18.34 -4.70 -18.25
C LYS A 88 -19.31 -3.68 -17.68
N ASP A 89 -20.49 -3.54 -18.29
CA ASP A 89 -21.55 -2.64 -17.81
C ASP A 89 -21.08 -1.21 -17.53
N ASN A 90 -20.29 -0.63 -18.45
CA ASN A 90 -19.66 0.69 -18.33
C ASN A 90 -18.66 0.83 -17.16
N LYS A 91 -18.29 -0.23 -16.47
CA LYS A 91 -17.27 -0.22 -15.42
C LYS A 91 -15.99 -0.88 -15.90
N CYS A 92 -14.85 -0.24 -15.60
CA CYS A 92 -13.53 -0.84 -15.75
C CYS A 92 -13.24 -1.70 -14.53
N THR A 93 -12.92 -2.96 -14.78
CA THR A 93 -12.58 -3.95 -13.75
C THR A 93 -11.13 -4.39 -13.92
N PRO A 94 -10.26 -4.20 -12.90
CA PRO A 94 -8.92 -4.74 -12.94
C PRO A 94 -8.92 -6.25 -12.78
N GLN A 95 -8.05 -6.92 -13.53
CA GLN A 95 -7.82 -8.35 -13.47
C GLN A 95 -6.32 -8.64 -13.47
N LEU A 96 -5.90 -9.66 -12.72
CA LEU A 96 -4.56 -10.22 -12.78
C LEU A 96 -4.67 -11.65 -13.28
N GLY A 97 -4.25 -11.88 -14.52
CA GLY A 97 -4.62 -13.08 -15.26
C GLY A 97 -6.16 -13.19 -15.37
N GLU A 98 -6.73 -14.29 -14.89
CA GLU A 98 -8.20 -14.49 -14.86
C GLU A 98 -8.87 -14.02 -13.56
N GLN A 99 -8.11 -13.56 -12.58
CA GLN A 99 -8.62 -13.16 -11.27
C GLN A 99 -9.06 -11.70 -11.27
N ALA A 100 -10.37 -11.44 -11.06
CA ALA A 100 -10.90 -10.10 -10.84
C ALA A 100 -10.39 -9.50 -9.51
N LEU A 101 -10.14 -8.18 -9.47
CA LEU A 101 -9.52 -7.48 -8.35
C LEU A 101 -10.33 -6.28 -7.83
N ASN A 102 -11.65 -6.30 -8.00
CA ASN A 102 -12.53 -5.18 -7.61
C ASN A 102 -12.58 -4.94 -6.10
N SER A 103 -12.56 -6.00 -5.31
CA SER A 103 -12.69 -5.93 -3.86
C SER A 103 -11.35 -6.07 -3.14
N VAL A 104 -11.28 -5.56 -1.91
CA VAL A 104 -10.12 -5.75 -1.02
C VAL A 104 -9.82 -7.24 -0.85
N THR A 105 -10.84 -8.06 -0.60
CA THR A 105 -10.67 -9.52 -0.41
C THR A 105 -10.02 -10.17 -1.62
N GLN A 106 -10.45 -9.81 -2.84
CA GLN A 106 -9.86 -10.34 -4.07
C GLN A 106 -8.38 -9.96 -4.20
N ARG A 107 -8.04 -8.70 -3.90
CA ARG A 107 -6.66 -8.21 -3.93
C ARG A 107 -5.78 -8.89 -2.88
N MET A 108 -6.26 -9.01 -1.64
CA MET A 108 -5.49 -9.68 -0.57
C MET A 108 -5.31 -11.19 -0.83
N ASN A 109 -6.27 -11.82 -1.50
CA ASN A 109 -6.14 -13.22 -1.92
C ASN A 109 -4.96 -13.46 -2.89
N VAL A 110 -4.55 -12.47 -3.70
CA VAL A 110 -3.35 -12.57 -4.54
C VAL A 110 -2.11 -12.76 -3.66
N LEU A 111 -1.98 -11.92 -2.63
CA LEU A 111 -0.87 -11.98 -1.67
C LEU A 111 -0.93 -13.27 -0.83
N GLN A 112 -2.11 -13.65 -0.37
CA GLN A 112 -2.31 -14.89 0.39
C GLN A 112 -1.92 -16.13 -0.42
N LYS A 113 -2.27 -16.20 -1.70
CA LYS A 113 -1.88 -17.30 -2.59
C LYS A 113 -0.37 -17.36 -2.81
N ARG A 114 0.29 -16.19 -2.93
CA ARG A 114 1.73 -16.10 -3.23
C ARG A 114 2.60 -16.37 -2.00
N TYR A 115 2.21 -15.86 -0.83
CA TYR A 115 3.04 -15.90 0.38
C TYR A 115 2.55 -16.88 1.44
N GLY A 116 1.32 -17.38 1.33
CA GLY A 116 0.78 -18.41 2.23
C GLY A 116 0.76 -17.96 3.68
N GLN A 117 1.32 -18.78 4.56
CA GLN A 117 1.40 -18.50 6.00
C GLN A 117 2.36 -17.36 6.37
N ARG A 118 3.22 -16.93 5.45
CA ARG A 118 4.13 -15.79 5.65
C ARG A 118 3.46 -14.44 5.46
N PHE A 119 2.19 -14.40 5.06
CA PHE A 119 1.41 -13.20 4.80
C PHE A 119 0.37 -12.96 5.88
N ALA A 120 0.26 -11.70 6.30
CA ALA A 120 -0.87 -11.20 7.08
C ALA A 120 -1.33 -9.84 6.56
N GLU A 121 -2.61 -9.52 6.77
CA GLU A 121 -3.17 -8.22 6.47
C GLU A 121 -4.01 -7.70 7.64
N MET A 122 -4.01 -6.38 7.83
CA MET A 122 -4.77 -5.74 8.88
C MET A 122 -5.13 -4.30 8.50
N ASP A 123 -6.23 -3.83 9.07
CA ASP A 123 -6.56 -2.42 9.06
C ASP A 123 -5.55 -1.61 9.90
N LEU A 124 -5.05 -0.49 9.35
CA LEU A 124 -4.04 0.36 9.99
C LEU A 124 -4.49 0.88 11.36
N ALA A 125 -5.75 1.33 11.49
CA ALA A 125 -6.26 1.87 12.76
C ALA A 125 -6.36 0.78 13.83
N LYS A 126 -6.73 -0.44 13.44
CA LYS A 126 -6.72 -1.60 14.36
C LYS A 126 -5.31 -1.94 14.80
N PHE A 127 -4.36 -1.99 13.86
CA PHE A 127 -2.95 -2.27 14.17
C PHE A 127 -2.35 -1.19 15.07
N ALA A 128 -2.60 0.08 14.80
CA ALA A 128 -2.09 1.19 15.60
C ALA A 128 -2.59 1.18 17.06
N ARG A 129 -3.86 0.82 17.28
CA ARG A 129 -4.51 0.91 18.62
C ARG A 129 -4.33 -0.33 19.49
N LYS A 130 -4.32 -1.53 18.91
CA LYS A 130 -4.34 -2.80 19.68
C LYS A 130 -2.94 -3.34 19.93
N ASN A 131 -2.76 -4.05 21.04
CA ASN A 131 -1.61 -4.95 21.19
C ASN A 131 -1.82 -6.15 20.26
N VAL A 132 -1.14 -6.09 19.12
CA VAL A 132 -1.21 -7.14 18.11
C VAL A 132 -0.07 -8.10 18.34
N LYS A 133 -0.41 -9.39 18.49
CA LYS A 133 0.57 -10.46 18.41
C LYS A 133 0.54 -10.97 16.97
N LEU A 134 1.68 -10.88 16.31
CA LEU A 134 1.88 -11.48 14.98
C LEU A 134 2.73 -12.72 15.16
N ASP A 135 2.38 -13.75 14.41
CA ASP A 135 3.21 -14.95 14.32
C ASP A 135 4.59 -14.58 13.74
N GLU A 136 5.64 -15.20 14.27
CA GLU A 136 7.01 -14.95 13.82
C GLU A 136 7.24 -15.39 12.37
N THR A 137 6.41 -16.28 11.85
CA THR A 137 6.44 -16.72 10.45
C THR A 137 5.96 -15.64 9.46
N ILE A 138 5.32 -14.56 9.94
CA ILE A 138 4.85 -13.48 9.07
C ILE A 138 6.04 -12.65 8.59
N GLU A 139 6.32 -12.72 7.30
CA GLU A 139 7.36 -11.95 6.63
C GLU A 139 6.80 -10.73 5.88
N LEU A 140 5.57 -10.83 5.36
CA LEU A 140 4.86 -9.74 4.70
C LEU A 140 3.61 -9.34 5.48
N LEU A 141 3.61 -8.14 6.02
CA LEU A 141 2.43 -7.55 6.65
C LEU A 141 1.89 -6.39 5.80
N VAL A 142 0.63 -6.48 5.38
CA VAL A 142 -0.05 -5.37 4.70
C VAL A 142 -0.96 -4.66 5.68
N LEU A 143 -0.72 -3.35 5.86
CA LEU A 143 -1.54 -2.44 6.65
C LEU A 143 -2.34 -1.54 5.70
N ARG A 144 -3.68 -1.61 5.77
CA ARG A 144 -4.55 -0.90 4.83
C ARG A 144 -5.30 0.24 5.51
N SER A 145 -5.48 1.35 4.78
CA SER A 145 -6.37 2.44 5.18
C SER A 145 -7.00 3.10 3.95
N ASN A 146 -8.29 3.33 4.03
CA ASN A 146 -9.09 4.14 3.10
C ASN A 146 -9.71 5.36 3.78
N GLU A 147 -9.26 5.68 4.99
CA GLU A 147 -9.84 6.78 5.79
C GLU A 147 -9.66 8.13 5.10
N MET A 148 -8.49 8.37 4.49
CA MET A 148 -8.22 9.65 3.83
C MET A 148 -9.19 9.91 2.69
N ASP A 149 -9.35 8.96 1.78
CA ASP A 149 -10.25 9.07 0.64
C ASP A 149 -11.70 9.34 1.09
N ASN A 150 -12.23 8.49 1.97
CA ASN A 150 -13.58 8.64 2.50
C ASN A 150 -13.80 9.99 3.21
N ASP A 151 -12.83 10.44 3.99
CA ASP A 151 -12.94 11.66 4.78
C ASP A 151 -12.88 12.91 3.90
N PHE A 152 -12.06 12.91 2.85
CA PHE A 152 -11.99 14.01 1.89
C PHE A 152 -13.25 14.13 1.05
N GLU A 153 -13.87 13.02 0.70
CA GLU A 153 -15.16 13.02 -0.02
C GLU A 153 -16.33 13.50 0.85
N THR A 154 -16.34 13.11 2.14
CA THR A 154 -17.48 13.37 3.02
C THR A 154 -17.38 14.67 3.84
N ASN A 155 -16.18 15.09 4.20
CA ASN A 155 -15.94 16.27 5.04
C ASN A 155 -14.60 16.98 4.70
N PRO A 156 -14.52 17.68 3.57
CA PRO A 156 -13.28 18.32 3.13
C PRO A 156 -12.76 19.40 4.09
N GLU A 157 -13.63 20.03 4.89
CA GLU A 157 -13.21 21.05 5.88
C GLU A 157 -12.41 20.44 7.04
N ALA A 158 -12.65 19.18 7.36
CA ALA A 158 -11.91 18.45 8.40
C ALA A 158 -10.58 17.85 7.90
N ALA A 159 -10.28 17.95 6.61
CA ALA A 159 -9.11 17.35 5.99
C ALA A 159 -7.78 17.53 6.74
N PRO A 160 -7.38 18.72 7.21
CA PRO A 160 -6.12 18.89 7.93
C PRO A 160 -6.03 18.04 9.21
N SER A 161 -7.13 17.94 9.96
CA SER A 161 -7.17 17.15 11.20
C SER A 161 -7.12 15.63 10.91
N LEU A 162 -7.70 15.23 9.80
CA LEU A 162 -7.76 13.83 9.37
C LEU A 162 -6.40 13.34 8.84
N ILE A 163 -5.69 14.18 8.09
CA ILE A 163 -4.30 13.95 7.68
C ILE A 163 -3.43 13.72 8.91
N SER A 164 -3.49 14.63 9.88
CA SER A 164 -2.70 14.53 11.12
C SER A 164 -2.98 13.24 11.89
N ARG A 165 -4.24 12.80 11.96
CA ARG A 165 -4.63 11.53 12.60
C ARG A 165 -4.08 10.31 11.86
N THR A 166 -4.13 10.33 10.52
CA THR A 166 -3.59 9.23 9.71
C THR A 166 -2.07 9.14 9.87
N PHE A 167 -1.36 10.27 9.85
CA PHE A 167 0.07 10.33 10.11
C PHE A 167 0.43 9.81 11.51
N GLN A 168 -0.35 10.18 12.52
CA GLN A 168 -0.16 9.65 13.87
C GLN A 168 -0.33 8.13 13.91
N LYS A 169 -1.34 7.56 13.23
CA LYS A 169 -1.52 6.10 13.15
C LYS A 169 -0.34 5.41 12.46
N ILE A 170 0.16 5.99 11.37
CA ILE A 170 1.34 5.47 10.66
C ILE A 170 2.56 5.46 11.59
N ARG A 171 2.85 6.56 12.28
CA ARG A 171 3.97 6.65 13.23
C ARG A 171 3.85 5.64 14.38
N MET A 172 2.65 5.49 14.95
CA MET A 172 2.39 4.46 15.97
C MET A 172 2.62 3.05 15.42
N ALA A 173 2.23 2.79 14.18
CA ALA A 173 2.46 1.50 13.52
C ALA A 173 3.96 1.26 13.30
N PHE A 174 4.73 2.24 12.86
CA PHE A 174 6.19 2.13 12.69
C PHE A 174 6.88 1.74 14.01
N HIS A 175 6.55 2.40 15.11
CA HIS A 175 7.10 2.05 16.42
C HIS A 175 6.79 0.60 16.81
N LYS A 176 5.58 0.13 16.54
CA LYS A 176 5.20 -1.28 16.81
C LYS A 176 5.91 -2.27 15.91
N LEU A 177 6.05 -1.95 14.61
CA LEU A 177 6.74 -2.79 13.64
C LEU A 177 8.20 -3.03 14.04
N GLN A 178 8.87 -1.99 14.52
CA GLN A 178 10.23 -2.09 15.03
C GLN A 178 10.31 -3.09 16.19
N GLY A 179 9.40 -3.00 17.16
CA GLY A 179 9.31 -3.94 18.29
C GLY A 179 8.92 -5.36 17.88
N LEU A 180 8.29 -5.54 16.71
CA LEU A 180 7.93 -6.83 16.14
C LEU A 180 9.00 -7.39 15.18
N GLY A 181 10.15 -6.70 15.01
CA GLY A 181 11.27 -7.16 14.21
C GLY A 181 11.10 -6.99 12.70
N PHE A 182 10.27 -6.04 12.25
CA PHE A 182 10.22 -5.65 10.84
C PHE A 182 11.41 -4.73 10.52
N GLN A 183 12.15 -5.05 9.46
CA GLN A 183 13.32 -4.29 9.04
C GLN A 183 13.00 -3.20 8.03
N ASP A 184 12.02 -3.45 7.16
CA ASP A 184 11.63 -2.54 6.10
C ASP A 184 10.14 -2.23 6.15
N ALA A 185 9.81 -1.00 5.78
CA ALA A 185 8.43 -0.57 5.62
C ALA A 185 8.27 0.29 4.37
N PHE A 186 7.26 -0.01 3.58
CA PHE A 186 6.87 0.75 2.40
C PHE A 186 5.53 1.43 2.65
N ILE A 187 5.42 2.70 2.33
CA ILE A 187 4.15 3.41 2.27
C ILE A 187 3.86 3.63 0.78
N VAL A 188 2.81 3.01 0.29
CA VAL A 188 2.39 3.08 -1.10
C VAL A 188 0.97 3.61 -1.22
N THR A 189 0.72 4.36 -2.27
CA THR A 189 -0.60 4.90 -2.59
C THR A 189 -0.98 4.53 -4.01
N ASP A 190 -2.25 4.39 -4.27
CA ASP A 190 -2.82 4.05 -5.57
C ASP A 190 -2.91 5.26 -6.49
N HIS A 191 -3.32 6.41 -5.95
CA HIS A 191 -3.40 7.71 -6.62
C HIS A 191 -3.35 8.84 -5.58
N GLY A 192 -3.30 10.08 -6.06
CA GLY A 192 -3.63 11.27 -5.30
C GLY A 192 -4.92 11.90 -5.87
N PHE A 193 -5.59 12.77 -5.15
CA PHE A 193 -6.74 13.52 -5.70
C PHE A 193 -6.37 14.96 -5.98
#